data_cae5bd098d3196d8ff0d8cf49a219eff
#
_entry.id   cae5bd098d3196d8ff0d8cf49a219eff
#
_cell.length_a   1.000
_cell.length_b   1.000
_cell.length_c   1.000
_cell.angle_alpha   90.00
_cell.angle_beta   90.00
_cell.angle_gamma   90.00
#
_symmetry.space_group_name_H-M   'P 1'
#
loop_
_entity.id
_entity.type
_entity.pdbx_description
1 polymer ?
#
loop_
_entity_poly.entity_id
_entity_poly.type
_entity_poly.pdbx_seq_one_letter_code
_entity_poly.pdbx_strand_id
1 'polypeptide(L)'
;VPEAAIGTPEESVGRRPWLTPGVGGIGTASFLADVGHEVPTALMAGFVTSTLGAPAAALGVIEGISDGLAGAGRFVGGALADDRRRRRTVAVGGYTTTAVLSALIGVTTSAVQAGVLRGAAWAARGLRVPARNALLADVVPAAAYGRAYGFERTMDNLGAIVGPLLALGLVSLVGVRTAMLLSVVPGLLAAVAIVYAIRQAKLPRAGERRRLRFQVRPVLRGQLGRVLAGFTAFEVGNVAATLLILRASDLLAPGHGTDAATRIAIGLYIAYNVAATIASFPAGGVSDRLGRRGPLLVTVAGVTAFLLSYLLFAVSGPQVWLLGAAFVLAGVGIGCAETAEHAAVAVFAPEKIRGSAFGLLATVQAVGNIAASVAAGLLYTVASPTFAFGYLAAWMALALTALLWATRKTPGAQPVRTRRPTHS
;
A
#
# COMPACT_ATOMS: atom_id res chain seq x y z
N VAL A 1 55.72 20.91 29.18
CA VAL A 1 55.01 20.72 27.93
C VAL A 1 53.76 19.90 28.28
N PRO A 2 52.54 20.42 28.22
CA PRO A 2 51.34 19.61 28.46
C PRO A 2 51.01 18.76 27.26
N GLU A 3 50.82 17.48 27.50
CA GLU A 3 50.42 16.45 26.61
C GLU A 3 49.01 16.74 26.09
N ALA A 4 48.88 16.98 24.78
CA ALA A 4 47.62 17.20 24.11
C ALA A 4 46.81 15.90 24.11
N ALA A 5 45.68 15.88 24.80
CA ALA A 5 44.70 14.81 24.74
C ALA A 5 44.20 14.67 23.32
N ILE A 6 44.61 13.59 22.62
CA ILE A 6 44.08 13.16 21.33
C ILE A 6 42.67 12.63 21.62
N GLY A 7 41.67 13.47 21.38
CA GLY A 7 40.27 13.08 21.43
C GLY A 7 39.99 11.94 20.46
N THR A 8 39.42 10.86 20.97
CA THR A 8 39.02 9.69 20.18
C THR A 8 37.95 10.06 19.16
N PRO A 9 37.98 9.52 17.92
CA PRO A 9 37.02 9.85 16.86
C PRO A 9 35.67 9.12 17.01
N GLU A 10 35.18 8.89 18.22
CA GLU A 10 33.97 8.05 18.43
C GLU A 10 32.69 8.84 18.78
N GLU A 11 32.72 10.16 18.83
CA GLU A 11 31.56 10.94 19.33
C GLU A 11 30.74 11.68 18.27
N SER A 12 30.81 11.36 16.99
CA SER A 12 29.96 12.00 15.96
C SER A 12 29.37 11.07 14.92
N VAL A 13 28.88 9.87 15.32
CA VAL A 13 27.83 9.22 14.53
C VAL A 13 26.52 9.92 14.88
N GLY A 14 26.43 11.21 14.56
CA GLY A 14 25.22 11.99 14.60
C GLY A 14 24.14 11.22 13.84
N ARG A 15 23.00 10.98 14.50
CA ARG A 15 21.83 10.30 13.92
C ARG A 15 21.51 10.97 12.58
N ARG A 16 21.97 10.40 11.47
CA ARG A 16 21.64 10.93 10.14
C ARG A 16 20.13 11.04 10.05
N PRO A 17 19.57 12.22 9.72
CA PRO A 17 18.13 12.38 9.62
C PRO A 17 17.59 11.37 8.61
N TRP A 18 16.61 10.58 9.01
CA TRP A 18 15.98 9.59 8.13
C TRP A 18 15.16 10.26 7.03
N LEU A 19 14.57 11.42 7.34
CA LEU A 19 13.83 12.24 6.36
C LEU A 19 14.82 13.09 5.56
N THR A 20 15.43 12.44 4.56
CA THR A 20 16.32 13.06 3.59
C THR A 20 15.53 13.64 2.42
N PRO A 21 16.11 14.52 1.58
CA PRO A 21 15.47 14.98 0.35
C PRO A 21 15.06 13.82 -0.57
N GLY A 22 15.81 12.70 -0.56
CA GLY A 22 15.46 11.48 -1.29
C GLY A 22 14.17 10.84 -0.77
N VAL A 23 14.02 10.70 0.54
CA VAL A 23 12.80 10.16 1.17
C VAL A 23 11.62 11.10 0.95
N GLY A 24 11.81 12.40 1.17
CA GLY A 24 10.79 13.41 0.90
C GLY A 24 10.31 13.38 -0.55
N GLY A 25 11.23 13.28 -1.51
CA GLY A 25 10.92 13.16 -2.93
C GLY A 25 10.12 11.88 -3.28
N ILE A 26 10.43 10.74 -2.65
CA ILE A 26 9.64 9.49 -2.85
C ILE A 26 8.23 9.65 -2.29
N GLY A 27 8.06 10.19 -1.08
CA GLY A 27 6.74 10.44 -0.50
C GLY A 27 5.91 11.43 -1.32
N THR A 28 6.52 12.52 -1.78
CA THR A 28 5.88 13.49 -2.70
C THR A 28 5.47 12.82 -4.02
N ALA A 29 6.32 11.94 -4.56
CA ALA A 29 5.99 11.19 -5.78
C ALA A 29 4.78 10.25 -5.56
N SER A 30 4.69 9.59 -4.39
CA SER A 30 3.52 8.78 -4.04
C SER A 30 2.25 9.61 -3.95
N PHE A 31 2.28 10.71 -3.19
CA PHE A 31 1.15 11.63 -3.05
C PHE A 31 0.65 12.14 -4.41
N LEU A 32 1.54 12.74 -5.20
CA LEU A 32 1.18 13.33 -6.49
C LEU A 32 0.70 12.29 -7.50
N ALA A 33 1.28 11.08 -7.46
CA ALA A 33 0.86 10.00 -8.35
C ALA A 33 -0.56 9.52 -8.00
N ASP A 34 -0.88 9.41 -6.70
CA ASP A 34 -2.20 9.00 -6.28
C ASP A 34 -3.23 10.10 -6.55
N VAL A 35 -2.92 11.37 -6.31
CA VAL A 35 -3.76 12.48 -6.79
C VAL A 35 -4.01 12.36 -8.30
N GLY A 36 -2.96 12.10 -9.09
CA GLY A 36 -3.09 12.03 -10.55
C GLY A 36 -3.95 10.87 -11.05
N HIS A 37 -3.80 9.67 -10.50
CA HIS A 37 -4.58 8.52 -11.01
C HIS A 37 -5.94 8.35 -10.35
N GLU A 38 -6.15 8.92 -9.16
CA GLU A 38 -7.45 8.90 -8.50
C GLU A 38 -8.48 9.81 -9.18
N VAL A 39 -8.05 10.86 -9.87
CA VAL A 39 -8.99 11.69 -10.66
C VAL A 39 -9.68 10.86 -11.74
N PRO A 40 -9.00 10.19 -12.69
CA PRO A 40 -9.66 9.31 -13.64
C PRO A 40 -10.39 8.14 -12.98
N THR A 41 -9.88 7.60 -11.87
CA THR A 41 -10.51 6.49 -11.13
C THR A 41 -11.89 6.89 -10.62
N ALA A 42 -11.98 8.03 -9.93
CA ALA A 42 -13.24 8.56 -9.41
C ALA A 42 -14.28 8.85 -10.51
N LEU A 43 -13.80 9.26 -11.67
CA LEU A 43 -14.67 9.65 -12.80
C LEU A 43 -15.01 8.48 -13.74
N MET A 44 -14.31 7.34 -13.64
CA MET A 44 -14.40 6.24 -14.60
C MET A 44 -15.82 5.69 -14.75
N ALA A 45 -16.54 5.49 -13.66
CA ALA A 45 -17.88 4.93 -13.67
C ALA A 45 -18.84 5.82 -14.49
N GLY A 46 -18.94 7.09 -14.16
CA GLY A 46 -19.75 8.06 -14.89
C GLY A 46 -19.28 8.26 -16.33
N PHE A 47 -17.97 8.24 -16.56
CA PHE A 47 -17.41 8.38 -17.91
C PHE A 47 -17.80 7.21 -18.81
N VAL A 48 -17.63 5.96 -18.36
CA VAL A 48 -17.97 4.76 -19.14
C VAL A 48 -19.48 4.65 -19.37
N THR A 49 -20.30 4.88 -18.34
CA THR A 49 -21.74 4.67 -18.46
C THR A 49 -22.48 5.87 -19.07
N SER A 50 -22.22 7.08 -18.58
CA SER A 50 -22.98 8.27 -18.99
C SER A 50 -22.36 8.98 -20.19
N THR A 51 -21.00 9.04 -20.29
CA THR A 51 -20.35 9.76 -21.40
C THR A 51 -20.13 8.88 -22.63
N LEU A 52 -19.75 7.61 -22.44
CA LEU A 52 -19.53 6.66 -23.53
C LEU A 52 -20.74 5.77 -23.82
N GLY A 53 -21.80 5.82 -23.00
CA GLY A 53 -23.05 5.08 -23.19
C GLY A 53 -22.90 3.56 -23.05
N ALA A 54 -21.85 3.06 -22.39
CA ALA A 54 -21.62 1.64 -22.25
C ALA A 54 -22.37 1.07 -21.02
N PRO A 55 -22.77 -0.21 -21.05
CA PRO A 55 -23.44 -0.84 -19.91
C PRO A 55 -22.50 -0.95 -18.70
N ALA A 56 -23.05 -0.93 -17.47
CA ALA A 56 -22.27 -1.06 -16.23
C ALA A 56 -21.40 -2.34 -16.19
N ALA A 57 -21.83 -3.40 -16.85
CA ALA A 57 -21.03 -4.61 -17.00
C ALA A 57 -19.67 -4.35 -17.68
N ALA A 58 -19.60 -3.41 -18.64
CA ALA A 58 -18.35 -3.03 -19.28
C ALA A 58 -17.36 -2.43 -18.27
N LEU A 59 -17.84 -1.62 -17.31
CA LEU A 59 -17.00 -1.08 -16.24
C LEU A 59 -16.40 -2.21 -15.38
N GLY A 60 -17.23 -3.18 -15.00
CA GLY A 60 -16.75 -4.35 -14.21
C GLY A 60 -15.66 -5.14 -14.93
N VAL A 61 -15.80 -5.35 -16.25
CA VAL A 61 -14.77 -6.02 -17.07
C VAL A 61 -13.50 -5.17 -17.15
N ILE A 62 -13.63 -3.86 -17.38
CA ILE A 62 -12.48 -2.94 -17.44
C ILE A 62 -11.70 -2.96 -16.13
N GLU A 63 -12.37 -2.81 -14.98
CA GLU A 63 -11.69 -2.79 -13.68
C GLU A 63 -11.08 -4.17 -13.35
N GLY A 64 -11.81 -5.27 -13.58
CA GLY A 64 -11.29 -6.62 -13.32
C GLY A 64 -10.03 -6.95 -14.14
N ILE A 65 -10.01 -6.62 -15.44
CA ILE A 65 -8.83 -6.80 -16.29
C ILE A 65 -7.69 -5.89 -15.82
N SER A 66 -7.99 -4.64 -15.47
CA SER A 66 -6.99 -3.66 -15.03
C SER A 66 -6.31 -4.11 -13.74
N ASP A 67 -7.06 -4.60 -12.76
CA ASP A 67 -6.53 -5.10 -11.49
C ASP A 67 -5.70 -6.39 -11.70
N GLY A 68 -6.15 -7.28 -12.58
CA GLY A 68 -5.38 -8.45 -12.99
C GLY A 68 -4.02 -8.07 -13.61
N LEU A 69 -4.02 -7.09 -14.52
CA LEU A 69 -2.79 -6.57 -15.15
C LEU A 69 -1.88 -5.85 -14.13
N ALA A 70 -2.46 -5.12 -13.17
CA ALA A 70 -1.68 -4.52 -12.07
C ALA A 70 -1.02 -5.60 -11.20
N GLY A 71 -1.73 -6.68 -10.86
CA GLY A 71 -1.19 -7.81 -10.11
C GLY A 71 -0.02 -8.49 -10.84
N ALA A 72 -0.19 -8.80 -12.13
CA ALA A 72 0.87 -9.33 -12.97
C ALA A 72 2.06 -8.36 -13.08
N GLY A 73 1.78 -7.07 -13.24
CA GLY A 73 2.77 -5.99 -13.26
C GLY A 73 3.59 -5.95 -11.98
N ARG A 74 2.98 -6.11 -10.81
CA ARG A 74 3.68 -6.14 -9.50
C ARG A 74 4.68 -7.29 -9.43
N PHE A 75 4.29 -8.47 -9.88
CA PHE A 75 5.17 -9.64 -9.90
C PHE A 75 6.38 -9.43 -10.82
N VAL A 76 6.16 -8.99 -12.06
CA VAL A 76 7.22 -8.69 -13.05
C VAL A 76 8.08 -7.53 -12.58
N GLY A 77 7.46 -6.46 -12.07
CA GLY A 77 8.13 -5.28 -11.51
C GLY A 77 9.08 -5.64 -10.37
N GLY A 78 8.70 -6.59 -9.52
CA GLY A 78 9.56 -7.12 -8.46
C GLY A 78 10.85 -7.74 -8.99
N ALA A 79 10.75 -8.61 -9.99
CA ALA A 79 11.92 -9.23 -10.62
C ALA A 79 12.82 -8.20 -11.36
N LEU A 80 12.21 -7.19 -11.99
CA LEU A 80 12.95 -6.08 -12.62
C LEU A 80 13.65 -5.20 -11.57
N ALA A 81 13.02 -5.01 -10.41
CA ALA A 81 13.54 -4.20 -9.32
C ALA A 81 14.72 -4.83 -8.55
N ASP A 82 15.02 -6.11 -8.75
CA ASP A 82 16.24 -6.73 -8.20
C ASP A 82 17.52 -6.21 -8.86
N ASP A 83 17.44 -5.70 -10.09
CA ASP A 83 18.54 -4.99 -10.75
C ASP A 83 18.44 -3.48 -10.43
N ARG A 84 19.41 -2.95 -9.71
CA ARG A 84 19.44 -1.52 -9.31
C ARG A 84 19.37 -0.53 -10.47
N ARG A 85 19.88 -0.89 -11.65
CA ARG A 85 19.79 -0.04 -12.86
C ARG A 85 18.38 -0.01 -13.38
N ARG A 86 17.76 -1.18 -13.53
CA ARG A 86 16.38 -1.33 -14.03
C ARG A 86 15.37 -0.73 -13.06
N ARG A 87 15.61 -0.87 -11.74
CA ARG A 87 14.78 -0.31 -10.69
C ARG A 87 14.46 1.17 -10.88
N ARG A 88 15.49 1.97 -11.20
CA ARG A 88 15.33 3.41 -11.47
C ARG A 88 14.49 3.67 -12.72
N THR A 89 14.84 2.99 -13.83
CA THR A 89 14.13 3.12 -15.10
C THR A 89 12.67 2.68 -14.98
N VAL A 90 12.42 1.56 -14.29
CA VAL A 90 11.06 1.03 -14.06
C VAL A 90 10.24 1.99 -13.19
N ALA A 91 10.84 2.57 -12.14
CA ALA A 91 10.16 3.55 -11.31
C ALA A 91 9.77 4.78 -12.16
N VAL A 92 10.72 5.46 -12.79
CA VAL A 92 10.46 6.68 -13.58
C VAL A 92 9.51 6.40 -14.74
N GLY A 93 9.76 5.34 -15.52
CA GLY A 93 8.89 4.94 -16.64
C GLY A 93 7.48 4.61 -16.18
N GLY A 94 7.34 3.88 -15.07
CA GLY A 94 6.03 3.54 -14.49
C GLY A 94 5.23 4.77 -14.08
N TYR A 95 5.86 5.76 -13.41
CA TYR A 95 5.19 7.02 -13.05
C TYR A 95 4.72 7.78 -14.29
N THR A 96 5.61 7.97 -15.28
CA THR A 96 5.29 8.71 -16.51
C THR A 96 4.21 8.01 -17.33
N THR A 97 4.34 6.69 -17.54
CA THR A 97 3.38 5.92 -18.34
C THR A 97 2.00 5.89 -17.67
N THR A 98 1.94 5.67 -16.35
CA THR A 98 0.65 5.71 -15.62
C THR A 98 -0.01 7.09 -15.78
N ALA A 99 0.73 8.19 -15.60
CA ALA A 99 0.21 9.54 -15.71
C ALA A 99 -0.38 9.82 -17.09
N VAL A 100 0.38 9.52 -18.15
CA VAL A 100 -0.03 9.80 -19.53
C VAL A 100 -1.22 8.93 -19.94
N LEU A 101 -1.15 7.61 -19.70
CA LEU A 101 -2.22 6.70 -20.11
C LEU A 101 -3.52 6.95 -19.34
N SER A 102 -3.45 7.25 -18.04
CA SER A 102 -4.65 7.57 -17.24
C SER A 102 -5.31 8.85 -17.73
N ALA A 103 -4.54 9.88 -18.06
CA ALA A 103 -5.08 11.13 -18.60
C ALA A 103 -5.71 10.94 -20.00
N LEU A 104 -5.06 10.15 -20.87
CA LEU A 104 -5.55 9.87 -22.22
C LEU A 104 -6.91 9.15 -22.25
N ILE A 105 -7.36 8.57 -21.14
CA ILE A 105 -8.73 8.04 -21.05
C ILE A 105 -9.76 9.14 -21.38
N GLY A 106 -9.50 10.38 -20.99
CA GLY A 106 -10.40 11.52 -21.25
C GLY A 106 -10.69 11.81 -22.73
N VAL A 107 -9.82 11.40 -23.67
CA VAL A 107 -10.04 11.60 -25.11
C VAL A 107 -10.68 10.39 -25.81
N THR A 108 -10.93 9.30 -25.10
CA THR A 108 -11.51 8.10 -25.71
C THR A 108 -12.96 8.31 -26.13
N THR A 109 -13.36 7.60 -27.18
CA THR A 109 -14.70 7.64 -27.75
C THR A 109 -15.45 6.31 -27.60
N SER A 110 -14.79 5.27 -27.08
CA SER A 110 -15.41 3.99 -26.81
C SER A 110 -14.91 3.37 -25.49
N ALA A 111 -15.75 2.54 -24.86
CA ALA A 111 -15.39 1.81 -23.64
C ALA A 111 -14.19 0.88 -23.84
N VAL A 112 -14.01 0.31 -25.04
CA VAL A 112 -12.86 -0.54 -25.36
C VAL A 112 -11.56 0.26 -25.30
N GLN A 113 -11.52 1.45 -25.91
CA GLN A 113 -10.35 2.33 -25.85
C GLN A 113 -10.05 2.74 -24.40
N ALA A 114 -11.07 3.12 -23.63
CA ALA A 114 -10.93 3.47 -22.22
C ALA A 114 -10.36 2.27 -21.42
N GLY A 115 -10.89 1.06 -21.67
CA GLY A 115 -10.42 -0.16 -21.02
C GLY A 115 -8.98 -0.52 -21.36
N VAL A 116 -8.56 -0.39 -22.61
CA VAL A 116 -7.17 -0.62 -23.04
C VAL A 116 -6.21 0.35 -22.34
N LEU A 117 -6.54 1.65 -22.32
CA LEU A 117 -5.71 2.65 -21.65
C LEU A 117 -5.68 2.43 -20.13
N ARG A 118 -6.82 2.11 -19.53
CA ARG A 118 -6.93 1.79 -18.09
C ARG A 118 -6.06 0.58 -17.74
N GLY A 119 -6.19 -0.53 -18.47
CA GLY A 119 -5.40 -1.73 -18.25
C GLY A 119 -3.90 -1.50 -18.41
N ALA A 120 -3.48 -0.76 -19.45
CA ALA A 120 -2.08 -0.41 -19.66
C ALA A 120 -1.53 0.51 -18.56
N ALA A 121 -2.32 1.50 -18.10
CA ALA A 121 -1.95 2.37 -16.98
C ALA A 121 -1.78 1.58 -15.67
N TRP A 122 -2.68 0.63 -15.39
CA TRP A 122 -2.62 -0.23 -14.21
C TRP A 122 -1.44 -1.22 -14.26
N ALA A 123 -1.15 -1.78 -15.42
CA ALA A 123 0.06 -2.58 -15.62
C ALA A 123 1.34 -1.78 -15.30
N ALA A 124 1.43 -0.55 -15.81
CA ALA A 124 2.56 0.35 -15.53
C ALA A 124 2.64 0.72 -14.04
N ARG A 125 1.50 0.98 -13.37
CA ARG A 125 1.40 1.19 -11.93
C ARG A 125 1.91 -0.05 -11.17
N GLY A 126 1.49 -1.24 -11.59
CA GLY A 126 1.96 -2.50 -11.00
C GLY A 126 3.47 -2.65 -11.08
N LEU A 127 4.07 -2.40 -12.25
CA LEU A 127 5.53 -2.48 -12.44
C LEU A 127 6.31 -1.53 -11.52
N ARG A 128 5.82 -0.30 -11.30
CA ARG A 128 6.55 0.72 -10.53
C ARG A 128 6.57 0.49 -9.02
N VAL A 129 5.49 -0.11 -8.43
CA VAL A 129 5.30 -0.20 -6.98
C VAL A 129 6.47 -0.95 -6.28
N PRO A 130 6.87 -2.17 -6.70
CA PRO A 130 8.02 -2.85 -6.09
C PRO A 130 9.34 -2.08 -6.29
N ALA A 131 9.50 -1.41 -7.45
CA ALA A 131 10.69 -0.61 -7.75
C ALA A 131 10.79 0.61 -6.81
N ARG A 132 9.69 1.34 -6.59
CA ARG A 132 9.62 2.44 -5.63
C ARG A 132 9.93 1.97 -4.21
N ASN A 133 9.30 0.89 -3.77
CA ASN A 133 9.50 0.37 -2.42
C ASN A 133 10.95 -0.07 -2.19
N ALA A 134 11.56 -0.70 -3.17
CA ALA A 134 12.97 -1.08 -3.10
C ALA A 134 13.91 0.15 -3.15
N LEU A 135 13.57 1.22 -3.90
CA LEU A 135 14.31 2.48 -3.87
C LEU A 135 14.25 3.15 -2.50
N LEU A 136 13.08 3.16 -1.86
CA LEU A 136 12.92 3.71 -0.51
C LEU A 136 13.84 2.99 0.49
N ALA A 137 13.89 1.66 0.44
CA ALA A 137 14.81 0.88 1.28
C ALA A 137 16.29 1.16 1.00
N ASP A 138 16.66 1.56 -0.23
CA ASP A 138 18.05 1.87 -0.58
C ASP A 138 18.52 3.22 -0.02
N VAL A 139 17.61 4.17 0.22
CA VAL A 139 17.95 5.54 0.62
C VAL A 139 17.81 5.80 2.13
N VAL A 140 17.28 4.82 2.86
CA VAL A 140 16.99 4.91 4.30
C VAL A 140 17.86 3.94 5.08
N PRO A 141 18.43 4.33 6.24
CA PRO A 141 19.11 3.38 7.11
C PRO A 141 18.11 2.34 7.67
N ALA A 142 18.57 1.11 7.87
CA ALA A 142 17.70 0.00 8.33
C ALA A 142 16.95 0.29 9.64
N ALA A 143 17.53 1.13 10.52
CA ALA A 143 16.90 1.57 11.77
C ALA A 143 15.71 2.53 11.59
N ALA A 144 15.40 2.94 10.34
CA ALA A 144 14.35 3.88 10.03
C ALA A 144 13.39 3.40 8.91
N TYR A 145 13.42 2.12 8.59
CA TYR A 145 12.51 1.56 7.58
C TYR A 145 11.04 1.77 7.94
N GLY A 146 10.66 1.56 9.20
CA GLY A 146 9.29 1.77 9.66
C GLY A 146 8.81 3.19 9.41
N ARG A 147 9.57 4.20 9.86
CA ARG A 147 9.23 5.62 9.65
C ARG A 147 9.16 6.00 8.19
N ALA A 148 10.05 5.48 7.36
CA ALA A 148 10.07 5.78 5.93
C ALA A 148 8.85 5.21 5.21
N TYR A 149 8.47 3.95 5.48
CA TYR A 149 7.27 3.35 4.91
C TYR A 149 5.99 3.92 5.50
N GLY A 150 5.96 4.26 6.79
CA GLY A 150 4.84 4.97 7.40
C GLY A 150 4.61 6.34 6.78
N PHE A 151 5.67 7.10 6.54
CA PHE A 151 5.59 8.39 5.83
C PHE A 151 5.10 8.20 4.40
N GLU A 152 5.63 7.23 3.67
CA GLU A 152 5.24 6.94 2.30
C GLU A 152 3.78 6.52 2.19
N ARG A 153 3.30 5.65 3.11
CA ARG A 153 1.88 5.26 3.19
C ARG A 153 0.96 6.42 3.53
N THR A 154 1.38 7.29 4.46
CA THR A 154 0.65 8.51 4.79
C THR A 154 0.49 9.41 3.56
N MET A 155 1.56 9.59 2.77
CA MET A 155 1.52 10.38 1.54
C MET A 155 0.62 9.75 0.45
N ASP A 156 0.70 8.44 0.27
CA ASP A 156 -0.14 7.64 -0.62
C ASP A 156 -1.64 7.81 -0.26
N ASN A 157 -1.99 7.57 1.01
CA ASN A 157 -3.36 7.71 1.51
C ASN A 157 -3.90 9.15 1.40
N LEU A 158 -3.06 10.17 1.66
CA LEU A 158 -3.44 11.57 1.46
C LEU A 158 -3.74 11.84 -0.02
N GLY A 159 -2.97 11.28 -0.94
CA GLY A 159 -3.22 11.38 -2.38
C GLY A 159 -4.56 10.75 -2.78
N ALA A 160 -4.87 9.59 -2.19
CA ALA A 160 -6.15 8.91 -2.41
C ALA A 160 -7.38 9.68 -1.87
N ILE A 161 -7.19 10.56 -0.89
CA ILE A 161 -8.24 11.47 -0.40
C ILE A 161 -8.34 12.72 -1.30
N VAL A 162 -7.20 13.33 -1.62
CA VAL A 162 -7.17 14.61 -2.38
C VAL A 162 -7.57 14.40 -3.83
N GLY A 163 -7.24 13.25 -4.45
CA GLY A 163 -7.54 12.96 -5.85
C GLY A 163 -9.03 13.05 -6.19
N PRO A 164 -9.93 12.32 -5.52
CA PRO A 164 -11.37 12.42 -5.74
C PRO A 164 -11.93 13.83 -5.45
N LEU A 165 -11.43 14.52 -4.44
CA LEU A 165 -11.82 15.90 -4.14
C LEU A 165 -11.43 16.85 -5.29
N LEU A 166 -10.23 16.70 -5.82
CA LEU A 166 -9.77 17.42 -7.00
C LEU A 166 -10.62 17.09 -8.23
N ALA A 167 -11.00 15.81 -8.42
CA ALA A 167 -11.88 15.38 -9.49
C ALA A 167 -13.23 16.10 -9.45
N LEU A 168 -13.87 16.17 -8.28
CA LEU A 168 -15.14 16.88 -8.08
C LEU A 168 -15.00 18.37 -8.41
N GLY A 169 -13.95 19.04 -7.95
CA GLY A 169 -13.68 20.44 -8.26
C GLY A 169 -13.44 20.67 -9.76
N LEU A 170 -12.62 19.84 -10.40
CA LEU A 170 -12.33 19.97 -11.83
C LEU A 170 -13.54 19.70 -12.70
N VAL A 171 -14.36 18.70 -12.39
CA VAL A 171 -15.55 18.37 -13.18
C VAL A 171 -16.54 19.53 -13.22
N SER A 172 -16.73 20.21 -12.09
CA SER A 172 -17.63 21.38 -12.02
C SER A 172 -17.15 22.59 -12.84
N LEU A 173 -15.82 22.71 -13.04
CA LEU A 173 -15.21 23.84 -13.73
C LEU A 173 -14.99 23.59 -15.22
N VAL A 174 -14.54 22.39 -15.60
CA VAL A 174 -14.04 22.11 -16.95
C VAL A 174 -14.64 20.85 -17.60
N GLY A 175 -15.55 20.17 -16.90
CA GLY A 175 -16.18 18.93 -17.37
C GLY A 175 -15.30 17.69 -17.25
N VAL A 176 -15.93 16.51 -17.42
CA VAL A 176 -15.31 15.19 -17.11
C VAL A 176 -14.08 14.91 -17.98
N ARG A 177 -14.15 15.13 -19.29
CA ARG A 177 -13.04 14.82 -20.22
C ARG A 177 -11.80 15.67 -19.92
N THR A 178 -11.99 16.97 -19.73
CA THR A 178 -10.90 17.91 -19.44
C THR A 178 -10.32 17.63 -18.03
N ALA A 179 -11.16 17.30 -17.05
CA ALA A 179 -10.72 16.93 -15.72
C ALA A 179 -9.78 15.69 -15.75
N MET A 180 -10.17 14.65 -16.53
CA MET A 180 -9.30 13.48 -16.75
C MET A 180 -7.97 13.86 -17.42
N LEU A 181 -7.98 14.72 -18.44
CA LEU A 181 -6.76 15.18 -19.11
C LEU A 181 -5.86 15.96 -18.16
N LEU A 182 -6.41 16.84 -17.33
CA LEU A 182 -5.65 17.64 -16.38
C LEU A 182 -4.99 16.78 -15.29
N SER A 183 -5.44 15.54 -15.06
CA SER A 183 -4.80 14.61 -14.13
C SER A 183 -3.35 14.25 -14.52
N VAL A 184 -2.96 14.52 -15.78
CA VAL A 184 -1.57 14.36 -16.23
C VAL A 184 -0.62 15.26 -15.42
N VAL A 185 -1.08 16.43 -14.99
CA VAL A 185 -0.23 17.41 -14.29
C VAL A 185 0.33 16.86 -12.98
N PRO A 186 -0.49 16.47 -11.98
CA PRO A 186 0.04 15.85 -10.77
C PRO A 186 0.80 14.55 -11.06
N GLY A 187 0.35 13.74 -12.04
CA GLY A 187 1.04 12.52 -12.43
C GLY A 187 2.45 12.75 -12.99
N LEU A 188 2.68 13.75 -13.84
CA LEU A 188 4.00 14.11 -14.34
C LEU A 188 4.85 14.80 -13.26
N LEU A 189 4.26 15.59 -12.38
CA LEU A 189 4.97 16.12 -11.21
C LEU A 189 5.45 14.99 -10.29
N ALA A 190 4.71 13.89 -10.17
CA ALA A 190 5.18 12.69 -9.48
C ALA A 190 6.41 12.07 -10.16
N ALA A 191 6.43 12.02 -11.50
CA ALA A 191 7.60 11.56 -12.25
C ALA A 191 8.81 12.48 -12.04
N VAL A 192 8.62 13.79 -11.97
CA VAL A 192 9.68 14.74 -11.62
C VAL A 192 10.17 14.52 -10.19
N ALA A 193 9.27 14.34 -9.23
CA ALA A 193 9.60 14.10 -7.83
C ALA A 193 10.43 12.82 -7.63
N ILE A 194 10.10 11.71 -8.32
CA ILE A 194 10.88 10.47 -8.22
C ILE A 194 12.26 10.63 -8.88
N VAL A 195 12.38 11.37 -9.99
CA VAL A 195 13.69 11.70 -10.60
C VAL A 195 14.53 12.55 -9.65
N TYR A 196 13.93 13.55 -9.01
CA TYR A 196 14.59 14.35 -7.98
C TYR A 196 15.08 13.48 -6.82
N ALA A 197 14.21 12.61 -6.30
CA ALA A 197 14.57 11.69 -5.22
C ALA A 197 15.78 10.80 -5.59
N ILE A 198 15.79 10.24 -6.80
CA ILE A 198 16.87 9.40 -7.29
C ILE A 198 18.18 10.18 -7.43
N ARG A 199 18.12 11.45 -7.84
CA ARG A 199 19.31 12.31 -7.99
C ARG A 199 19.88 12.72 -6.63
N GLN A 200 19.03 13.01 -5.65
CA GLN A 200 19.45 13.37 -4.28
C GLN A 200 19.94 12.17 -3.47
N ALA A 201 19.48 10.97 -3.82
CA ALA A 201 19.94 9.76 -3.18
C ALA A 201 21.36 9.46 -3.62
N LYS A 202 22.31 9.47 -2.67
CA LYS A 202 23.69 8.99 -2.89
C LYS A 202 23.69 7.46 -3.03
N LEU A 203 22.97 6.96 -4.04
CA LEU A 203 22.84 5.52 -4.24
C LEU A 203 24.19 4.93 -4.67
N PRO A 204 24.59 3.77 -4.12
CA PRO A 204 25.77 3.06 -4.56
C PRO A 204 25.75 2.85 -6.08
N ARG A 205 26.94 2.88 -6.70
CA ARG A 205 27.06 2.62 -8.14
C ARG A 205 26.41 1.29 -8.47
N ALA A 206 25.62 1.28 -9.55
CA ALA A 206 24.98 0.05 -10.01
C ALA A 206 26.07 -0.96 -10.40
N GLY A 207 26.05 -2.14 -9.77
CA GLY A 207 26.92 -3.26 -10.11
C GLY A 207 26.64 -3.82 -11.51
N GLU A 208 27.15 -5.02 -11.82
CA GLU A 208 26.93 -5.70 -13.08
C GLU A 208 25.46 -5.92 -13.41
N ARG A 209 25.12 -5.91 -14.71
CA ARG A 209 23.75 -6.23 -15.20
C ARG A 209 23.39 -7.63 -14.77
N ARG A 210 22.30 -7.76 -14.01
CA ARG A 210 21.75 -9.05 -13.63
C ARG A 210 20.76 -9.55 -14.67
N ARG A 211 20.82 -10.86 -14.95
CA ARG A 211 19.78 -11.52 -15.76
C ARG A 211 18.45 -11.47 -15.00
N LEU A 212 17.37 -11.24 -15.73
CA LEU A 212 16.02 -11.32 -15.17
C LEU A 212 15.78 -12.74 -14.62
N ARG A 213 15.49 -12.85 -13.33
CA ARG A 213 15.16 -14.12 -12.69
C ARG A 213 14.03 -13.89 -11.68
N PHE A 214 13.00 -14.69 -11.77
CA PHE A 214 11.93 -14.71 -10.78
C PHE A 214 12.39 -15.47 -9.53
N GLN A 215 12.70 -14.74 -8.46
CA GLN A 215 13.31 -15.28 -7.25
C GLN A 215 12.28 -15.72 -6.19
N VAL A 216 11.25 -16.47 -6.61
CA VAL A 216 10.17 -16.91 -5.71
C VAL A 216 10.68 -17.85 -4.62
N ARG A 217 11.44 -18.89 -4.97
CA ARG A 217 11.98 -19.87 -4.00
C ARG A 217 12.82 -19.25 -2.90
N PRO A 218 13.80 -18.38 -3.19
CA PRO A 218 14.58 -17.70 -2.16
C PRO A 218 13.73 -16.82 -1.23
N VAL A 219 12.71 -16.14 -1.79
CA VAL A 219 11.80 -15.27 -1.01
C VAL A 219 10.94 -16.08 -0.06
N LEU A 220 10.47 -17.27 -0.45
CA LEU A 220 9.62 -18.13 0.37
C LEU A 220 10.38 -18.97 1.40
N ARG A 221 11.72 -18.85 1.47
CA ARG A 221 12.54 -19.64 2.42
C ARG A 221 12.83 -18.86 3.69
N GLY A 222 13.09 -19.62 4.75
CA GLY A 222 13.57 -19.09 6.03
C GLY A 222 12.58 -18.17 6.72
N GLN A 223 13.07 -17.09 7.32
CA GLN A 223 12.25 -16.17 8.11
C GLN A 223 11.32 -15.32 7.23
N LEU A 224 11.80 -14.85 6.08
CA LEU A 224 10.99 -14.07 5.15
C LEU A 224 9.77 -14.87 4.68
N GLY A 225 9.93 -16.16 4.36
CA GLY A 225 8.82 -17.02 3.96
C GLY A 225 7.77 -17.21 5.07
N ARG A 226 8.20 -17.33 6.33
CA ARG A 226 7.27 -17.42 7.49
C ARG A 226 6.47 -16.13 7.67
N VAL A 227 7.14 -14.99 7.51
CA VAL A 227 6.50 -13.68 7.61
C VAL A 227 5.49 -13.49 6.49
N LEU A 228 5.87 -13.83 5.24
CA LEU A 228 4.97 -13.75 4.09
C LEU A 228 3.77 -14.70 4.22
N ALA A 229 3.93 -15.87 4.84
CA ALA A 229 2.79 -16.76 5.10
C ALA A 229 1.76 -16.12 6.04
N GLY A 230 2.21 -15.40 7.08
CA GLY A 230 1.33 -14.62 7.95
C GLY A 230 0.63 -13.48 7.21
N PHE A 231 1.36 -12.77 6.34
CA PHE A 231 0.78 -11.72 5.49
C PHE A 231 -0.22 -12.30 4.48
N THR A 232 0.07 -13.46 3.88
CA THR A 232 -0.88 -14.14 2.99
C THR A 232 -2.19 -14.46 3.70
N ALA A 233 -2.12 -14.96 4.94
CA ALA A 233 -3.32 -15.25 5.71
C ALA A 233 -4.11 -13.96 6.03
N PHE A 234 -3.43 -12.86 6.32
CA PHE A 234 -4.04 -11.55 6.51
C PHE A 234 -4.73 -11.08 5.21
N GLU A 235 -4.04 -11.12 4.09
CA GLU A 235 -4.57 -10.62 2.82
C GLU A 235 -5.75 -11.45 2.28
N VAL A 236 -5.78 -12.76 2.53
CA VAL A 236 -6.95 -13.61 2.22
C VAL A 236 -8.16 -13.29 3.10
N GLY A 237 -7.96 -12.64 4.25
CA GLY A 237 -9.03 -12.09 5.07
C GLY A 237 -9.27 -10.59 4.87
N ASN A 238 -8.42 -9.90 4.10
CA ASN A 238 -8.51 -8.45 3.89
C ASN A 238 -9.48 -8.12 2.75
N VAL A 239 -10.75 -7.94 3.09
CA VAL A 239 -11.82 -7.68 2.12
C VAL A 239 -11.81 -6.23 1.64
N ALA A 240 -12.24 -6.01 0.40
CA ALA A 240 -12.44 -4.67 -0.14
C ALA A 240 -13.45 -3.87 0.70
N ALA A 241 -13.15 -2.60 0.93
CA ALA A 241 -13.97 -1.70 1.76
C ALA A 241 -15.42 -1.55 1.27
N THR A 242 -15.69 -1.86 0.01
CA THR A 242 -17.04 -1.89 -0.56
C THR A 242 -17.99 -2.84 0.19
N LEU A 243 -17.48 -3.97 0.70
CA LEU A 243 -18.30 -4.89 1.50
C LEU A 243 -18.62 -4.32 2.89
N LEU A 244 -17.71 -3.54 3.48
CA LEU A 244 -17.95 -2.82 4.74
C LEU A 244 -19.04 -1.75 4.55
N ILE A 245 -18.96 -1.00 3.44
CA ILE A 245 -19.95 0.02 3.07
C ILE A 245 -21.31 -0.64 2.86
N LEU A 246 -21.36 -1.76 2.11
CA LEU A 246 -22.60 -2.51 1.88
C LEU A 246 -23.24 -2.95 3.21
N ARG A 247 -22.46 -3.56 4.11
CA ARG A 247 -22.94 -4.00 5.41
C ARG A 247 -23.52 -2.85 6.25
N ALA A 248 -22.81 -1.72 6.27
CA ALA A 248 -23.31 -0.54 6.99
C ALA A 248 -24.59 0.00 6.38
N SER A 249 -24.67 0.07 5.05
CA SER A 249 -25.88 0.52 4.34
C SER A 249 -27.08 -0.39 4.63
N ASP A 250 -26.86 -1.72 4.56
CA ASP A 250 -27.93 -2.70 4.85
C ASP A 250 -28.46 -2.59 6.28
N LEU A 251 -27.57 -2.38 7.27
CA LEU A 251 -27.96 -2.24 8.67
C LEU A 251 -28.70 -0.92 8.96
N LEU A 252 -28.33 0.15 8.26
CA LEU A 252 -28.91 1.48 8.50
C LEU A 252 -30.18 1.74 7.69
N ALA A 253 -30.39 1.05 6.56
CA ALA A 253 -31.52 1.28 5.64
C ALA A 253 -32.90 1.20 6.31
N PRO A 254 -33.20 0.22 7.23
CA PRO A 254 -34.49 0.14 7.87
C PRO A 254 -34.89 1.36 8.71
N GLY A 255 -33.89 2.05 9.31
CA GLY A 255 -34.14 3.21 10.17
C GLY A 255 -33.98 4.58 9.50
N HIS A 256 -33.22 4.65 8.40
CA HIS A 256 -32.86 5.94 7.78
C HIS A 256 -33.30 6.06 6.31
N GLY A 257 -33.79 4.97 5.70
CA GLY A 257 -33.99 4.87 4.26
C GLY A 257 -32.69 4.64 3.48
N THR A 258 -32.80 4.07 2.27
CA THR A 258 -31.65 3.59 1.47
C THR A 258 -30.63 4.68 1.15
N ASP A 259 -31.10 5.86 0.73
CA ASP A 259 -30.21 6.96 0.30
C ASP A 259 -29.44 7.58 1.48
N ALA A 260 -30.11 7.78 2.63
CA ALA A 260 -29.45 8.31 3.81
C ALA A 260 -28.49 7.28 4.42
N ALA A 261 -28.87 6.00 4.48
CA ALA A 261 -28.00 4.92 4.91
C ALA A 261 -26.70 4.84 4.08
N THR A 262 -26.83 4.92 2.77
CA THR A 262 -25.66 4.93 1.86
C THR A 262 -24.76 6.14 2.10
N ARG A 263 -25.33 7.35 2.26
CA ARG A 263 -24.54 8.56 2.56
C ARG A 263 -23.79 8.42 3.91
N ILE A 264 -24.46 7.90 4.95
CA ILE A 264 -23.82 7.65 6.26
C ILE A 264 -22.69 6.63 6.10
N ALA A 265 -22.92 5.51 5.40
CA ALA A 265 -21.90 4.48 5.19
C ALA A 265 -20.66 5.01 4.44
N ILE A 266 -20.85 5.88 3.43
CA ILE A 266 -19.76 6.57 2.74
C ILE A 266 -19.02 7.52 3.71
N GLY A 267 -19.73 8.25 4.56
CA GLY A 267 -19.12 9.08 5.62
C GLY A 267 -18.26 8.26 6.58
N LEU A 268 -18.72 7.08 6.97
CA LEU A 268 -17.96 6.14 7.81
C LEU A 268 -16.72 5.59 7.08
N TYR A 269 -16.81 5.35 5.78
CA TYR A 269 -15.65 4.99 4.97
C TYR A 269 -14.61 6.12 4.85
N ILE A 270 -15.05 7.37 4.83
CA ILE A 270 -14.11 8.52 4.93
C ILE A 270 -13.37 8.45 6.28
N ALA A 271 -14.07 8.19 7.38
CA ALA A 271 -13.44 8.03 8.69
C ALA A 271 -12.41 6.87 8.72
N TYR A 272 -12.69 5.75 8.03
CA TYR A 272 -11.73 4.67 7.80
C TYR A 272 -10.43 5.18 7.13
N ASN A 273 -10.54 5.91 6.01
CA ASN A 273 -9.36 6.42 5.31
C ASN A 273 -8.56 7.44 6.14
N VAL A 274 -9.25 8.30 6.88
CA VAL A 274 -8.63 9.25 7.81
C VAL A 274 -7.88 8.49 8.90
N ALA A 275 -8.51 7.47 9.50
CA ALA A 275 -7.88 6.65 10.53
C ALA A 275 -6.64 5.89 9.98
N ALA A 276 -6.72 5.34 8.77
CA ALA A 276 -5.59 4.70 8.09
C ALA A 276 -4.42 5.67 7.88
N THR A 277 -4.72 6.87 7.39
CA THR A 277 -3.72 7.93 7.18
C THR A 277 -3.02 8.32 8.47
N ILE A 278 -3.81 8.58 9.54
CA ILE A 278 -3.28 8.98 10.85
C ILE A 278 -2.47 7.85 11.49
N ALA A 279 -2.90 6.59 11.36
CA ALA A 279 -2.23 5.45 11.96
C ALA A 279 -0.90 5.08 11.28
N SER A 280 -0.76 5.29 9.98
CA SER A 280 0.40 4.86 9.19
C SER A 280 1.72 5.44 9.69
N PHE A 281 1.78 6.73 9.99
CA PHE A 281 3.01 7.39 10.42
C PHE A 281 3.50 6.94 11.80
N PRO A 282 2.68 6.96 12.88
CA PRO A 282 3.11 6.48 14.19
C PRO A 282 3.40 4.98 14.20
N ALA A 283 2.67 4.16 13.42
CA ALA A 283 2.94 2.74 13.24
C ALA A 283 4.38 2.49 12.78
N GLY A 284 4.86 3.27 11.82
CA GLY A 284 6.25 3.21 11.37
C GLY A 284 7.24 3.55 12.48
N GLY A 285 6.96 4.60 13.26
CA GLY A 285 7.79 5.00 14.39
C GLY A 285 7.87 3.94 15.49
N VAL A 286 6.75 3.32 15.82
CA VAL A 286 6.68 2.21 16.80
C VAL A 286 7.45 0.99 16.26
N SER A 287 7.28 0.66 14.98
CA SER A 287 8.00 -0.42 14.32
C SER A 287 9.52 -0.28 14.48
N ASP A 288 10.07 0.91 14.23
CA ASP A 288 11.51 1.16 14.38
C ASP A 288 11.99 1.05 15.82
N ARG A 289 11.21 1.56 16.80
CA ARG A 289 11.55 1.51 18.23
C ARG A 289 11.62 0.09 18.78
N LEU A 290 10.78 -0.80 18.28
CA LEU A 290 10.74 -2.20 18.68
C LEU A 290 11.80 -3.05 17.95
N GLY A 291 12.64 -2.45 17.12
CA GLY A 291 13.76 -3.07 16.43
C GLY A 291 13.33 -4.16 15.44
N ARG A 292 14.11 -5.24 15.32
CA ARG A 292 13.89 -6.27 14.30
C ARG A 292 12.51 -6.97 14.38
N ARG A 293 11.91 -7.04 15.57
CA ARG A 293 10.55 -7.58 15.77
C ARG A 293 9.46 -6.57 15.53
N GLY A 294 9.80 -5.29 15.49
CA GLY A 294 8.87 -4.18 15.41
C GLY A 294 7.86 -4.28 14.27
N PRO A 295 8.28 -4.53 13.02
CA PRO A 295 7.33 -4.67 11.92
C PRO A 295 6.29 -5.78 12.18
N LEU A 296 6.71 -6.93 12.72
CA LEU A 296 5.77 -8.03 13.00
C LEU A 296 4.80 -7.69 14.13
N LEU A 297 5.27 -7.02 15.19
CA LEU A 297 4.41 -6.62 16.31
C LEU A 297 3.38 -5.56 15.89
N VAL A 298 3.78 -4.61 15.04
CA VAL A 298 2.86 -3.61 14.49
C VAL A 298 1.85 -4.26 13.55
N THR A 299 2.26 -5.23 12.71
CA THR A 299 1.30 -6.01 11.92
C THR A 299 0.33 -6.79 12.81
N VAL A 300 0.81 -7.42 13.88
CA VAL A 300 -0.07 -8.11 14.87
C VAL A 300 -1.10 -7.13 15.45
N ALA A 301 -0.69 -5.91 15.82
CA ALA A 301 -1.62 -4.90 16.31
C ALA A 301 -2.66 -4.50 15.23
N GLY A 302 -2.22 -4.31 13.98
CA GLY A 302 -3.12 -4.01 12.86
C GLY A 302 -4.12 -5.13 12.58
N VAL A 303 -3.66 -6.38 12.53
CA VAL A 303 -4.54 -7.55 12.32
C VAL A 303 -5.50 -7.75 13.49
N THR A 304 -5.08 -7.42 14.72
CA THR A 304 -5.97 -7.43 15.89
C THR A 304 -7.09 -6.39 15.74
N ALA A 305 -6.77 -5.19 15.28
CA ALA A 305 -7.76 -4.16 15.01
C ALA A 305 -8.76 -4.60 13.92
N PHE A 306 -8.29 -5.27 12.85
CA PHE A 306 -9.17 -5.86 11.83
C PHE A 306 -10.05 -6.98 12.40
N LEU A 307 -9.50 -7.86 13.21
CA LEU A 307 -10.28 -8.92 13.87
C LEU A 307 -11.44 -8.32 14.66
N LEU A 308 -11.14 -7.32 15.50
CA LEU A 308 -12.15 -6.63 16.30
C LEU A 308 -13.18 -5.92 15.41
N SER A 309 -12.75 -5.27 14.33
CA SER A 309 -13.63 -4.64 13.35
C SER A 309 -14.60 -5.65 12.74
N TYR A 310 -14.10 -6.78 12.24
CA TYR A 310 -14.94 -7.80 11.61
C TYR A 310 -15.90 -8.46 12.60
N LEU A 311 -15.48 -8.68 13.85
CA LEU A 311 -16.39 -9.14 14.91
C LEU A 311 -17.49 -8.10 15.18
N LEU A 312 -17.16 -6.81 15.22
CA LEU A 312 -18.16 -5.76 15.32
C LEU A 312 -19.13 -5.80 14.15
N PHE A 313 -18.67 -5.85 12.90
CA PHE A 313 -19.54 -5.96 11.72
C PHE A 313 -20.42 -7.22 11.73
N ALA A 314 -19.93 -8.34 12.29
CA ALA A 314 -20.70 -9.57 12.41
C ALA A 314 -21.88 -9.43 13.37
N VAL A 315 -21.70 -8.73 14.50
CA VAL A 315 -22.68 -8.65 15.59
C VAL A 315 -23.44 -7.31 15.68
N SER A 316 -22.99 -6.27 14.92
CA SER A 316 -23.59 -4.93 15.01
C SER A 316 -25.02 -4.90 14.48
N GLY A 317 -25.84 -4.10 15.19
CA GLY A 317 -27.11 -3.60 14.73
C GLY A 317 -26.99 -2.23 14.02
N PRO A 318 -28.10 -1.47 13.89
CA PRO A 318 -28.17 -0.21 13.15
C PRO A 318 -27.58 1.00 13.90
N GLN A 319 -26.70 0.79 14.88
CA GLN A 319 -26.09 1.87 15.65
C GLN A 319 -24.91 2.50 14.88
N VAL A 320 -25.07 3.74 14.42
CA VAL A 320 -24.06 4.48 13.64
C VAL A 320 -22.71 4.56 14.38
N TRP A 321 -22.71 4.78 15.70
CA TRP A 321 -21.47 4.89 16.47
C TRP A 321 -20.69 3.57 16.53
N LEU A 322 -21.37 2.42 16.60
CA LEU A 322 -20.74 1.10 16.64
C LEU A 322 -20.14 0.75 15.27
N LEU A 323 -20.87 1.05 14.19
CA LEU A 323 -20.34 0.95 12.83
C LEU A 323 -19.17 1.90 12.62
N GLY A 324 -19.24 3.13 13.16
CA GLY A 324 -18.13 4.07 13.16
C GLY A 324 -16.87 3.53 13.83
N ALA A 325 -17.03 2.90 15.00
CA ALA A 325 -15.93 2.24 15.69
C ALA A 325 -15.33 1.09 14.85
N ALA A 326 -16.19 0.29 14.19
CA ALA A 326 -15.74 -0.78 13.31
C ALA A 326 -14.92 -0.24 12.10
N PHE A 327 -15.38 0.83 11.45
CA PHE A 327 -14.65 1.47 10.36
C PHE A 327 -13.33 2.09 10.81
N VAL A 328 -13.29 2.77 11.95
CA VAL A 328 -12.07 3.34 12.51
C VAL A 328 -11.06 2.25 12.87
N LEU A 329 -11.49 1.15 13.49
CA LEU A 329 -10.64 -0.01 13.78
C LEU A 329 -10.08 -0.63 12.51
N ALA A 330 -10.88 -0.81 11.46
CA ALA A 330 -10.40 -1.30 10.17
C ALA A 330 -9.38 -0.33 9.55
N GLY A 331 -9.63 0.99 9.62
CA GLY A 331 -8.70 2.01 9.13
C GLY A 331 -7.37 2.01 9.89
N VAL A 332 -7.39 1.96 11.22
CA VAL A 332 -6.18 1.79 12.03
C VAL A 332 -5.47 0.48 11.66
N GLY A 333 -6.24 -0.60 11.47
CA GLY A 333 -5.73 -1.90 11.08
C GLY A 333 -4.95 -1.86 9.79
N ILE A 334 -5.50 -1.28 8.71
CA ILE A 334 -4.83 -1.21 7.41
C ILE A 334 -3.59 -0.29 7.44
N GLY A 335 -3.69 0.86 8.11
CA GLY A 335 -2.57 1.79 8.26
C GLY A 335 -1.37 1.15 8.98
N CYS A 336 -1.62 0.36 10.03
CA CYS A 336 -0.60 -0.40 10.73
C CYS A 336 -0.05 -1.56 9.87
N ALA A 337 -0.93 -2.38 9.29
CA ALA A 337 -0.55 -3.58 8.55
C ALA A 337 0.29 -3.23 7.30
N GLU A 338 -0.20 -2.38 6.41
CA GLU A 338 0.52 -2.03 5.18
C GLU A 338 1.87 -1.36 5.44
N THR A 339 1.94 -0.44 6.42
CA THR A 339 3.21 0.19 6.83
C THR A 339 4.20 -0.87 7.31
N ALA A 340 3.75 -1.78 8.15
CA ALA A 340 4.59 -2.77 8.78
C ALA A 340 4.99 -3.91 7.84
N GLU A 341 4.13 -4.32 6.91
CA GLU A 341 4.44 -5.31 5.87
C GLU A 341 5.61 -4.85 4.99
N HIS A 342 5.56 -3.59 4.53
CA HIS A 342 6.64 -3.02 3.74
C HIS A 342 7.94 -2.90 4.54
N ALA A 343 7.86 -2.45 5.80
CA ALA A 343 9.01 -2.41 6.70
C ALA A 343 9.58 -3.82 6.97
N ALA A 344 8.73 -4.84 7.15
CA ALA A 344 9.16 -6.22 7.35
C ALA A 344 9.92 -6.77 6.13
N VAL A 345 9.40 -6.54 4.92
CA VAL A 345 10.12 -6.93 3.69
C VAL A 345 11.48 -6.23 3.62
N ALA A 346 11.56 -4.93 3.93
CA ALA A 346 12.83 -4.21 3.93
C ALA A 346 13.84 -4.77 4.96
N VAL A 347 13.35 -5.18 6.15
CA VAL A 347 14.17 -5.74 7.25
C VAL A 347 14.63 -7.17 6.97
N PHE A 348 13.75 -8.02 6.41
CA PHE A 348 14.00 -9.46 6.30
C PHE A 348 14.49 -9.89 4.93
N ALA A 349 14.22 -9.13 3.86
CA ALA A 349 14.66 -9.46 2.53
C ALA A 349 16.13 -9.04 2.28
N PRO A 350 17.01 -9.99 1.90
CA PRO A 350 18.33 -9.64 1.41
C PRO A 350 18.24 -8.66 0.24
N GLU A 351 19.18 -7.71 0.18
CA GLU A 351 19.19 -6.66 -0.85
C GLU A 351 19.07 -7.21 -2.28
N LYS A 352 19.70 -8.37 -2.53
CA LYS A 352 19.76 -9.03 -3.85
C LYS A 352 18.39 -9.51 -4.36
N ILE A 353 17.42 -9.74 -3.50
CA ILE A 353 16.08 -10.26 -3.82
C ILE A 353 14.96 -9.35 -3.28
N ARG A 354 15.31 -8.15 -2.84
CA ARG A 354 14.37 -7.21 -2.21
C ARG A 354 13.25 -6.77 -3.17
N GLY A 355 13.60 -6.56 -4.44
CA GLY A 355 12.62 -6.26 -5.48
C GLY A 355 11.61 -7.40 -5.66
N SER A 356 12.10 -8.64 -5.82
CA SER A 356 11.24 -9.84 -5.89
C SER A 356 10.38 -10.03 -4.65
N ALA A 357 10.92 -9.70 -3.45
CA ALA A 357 10.16 -9.79 -2.21
C ALA A 357 9.01 -8.77 -2.15
N PHE A 358 9.23 -7.52 -2.54
CA PHE A 358 8.17 -6.52 -2.67
C PHE A 358 7.17 -6.86 -3.76
N GLY A 359 7.65 -7.40 -4.89
CA GLY A 359 6.76 -7.86 -5.97
C GLY A 359 5.85 -9.00 -5.51
N LEU A 360 6.40 -9.98 -4.78
CA LEU A 360 5.62 -11.09 -4.24
C LEU A 360 4.62 -10.61 -3.17
N LEU A 361 5.03 -9.74 -2.23
CA LEU A 361 4.12 -9.13 -1.27
C LEU A 361 2.95 -8.44 -1.99
N ALA A 362 3.25 -7.55 -2.94
CA ALA A 362 2.22 -6.82 -3.66
C ALA A 362 1.30 -7.73 -4.52
N THR A 363 1.82 -8.87 -5.00
CA THR A 363 1.01 -9.89 -5.69
C THR A 363 0.08 -10.61 -4.70
N VAL A 364 0.60 -10.98 -3.53
CA VAL A 364 -0.19 -11.60 -2.46
C VAL A 364 -1.29 -10.66 -1.99
N GLN A 365 -1.01 -9.37 -1.82
CA GLN A 365 -2.01 -8.35 -1.50
C GLN A 365 -3.12 -8.30 -2.54
N ALA A 366 -2.79 -8.24 -3.84
CA ALA A 366 -3.78 -8.18 -4.90
C ALA A 366 -4.64 -9.46 -4.99
N VAL A 367 -4.00 -10.62 -5.01
CA VAL A 367 -4.69 -11.91 -5.12
C VAL A 367 -5.50 -12.22 -3.85
N GLY A 368 -4.93 -11.93 -2.68
CA GLY A 368 -5.59 -12.13 -1.39
C GLY A 368 -6.85 -11.28 -1.26
N ASN A 369 -6.76 -10.00 -1.58
CA ASN A 369 -7.91 -9.08 -1.53
C ASN A 369 -9.04 -9.51 -2.49
N ILE A 370 -8.71 -9.94 -3.72
CA ILE A 370 -9.69 -10.49 -4.66
C ILE A 370 -10.34 -11.76 -4.07
N ALA A 371 -9.53 -12.69 -3.57
CA ALA A 371 -10.04 -13.94 -2.98
C ALA A 371 -10.94 -13.67 -1.76
N ALA A 372 -10.52 -12.76 -0.86
CA ALA A 372 -11.31 -12.33 0.29
C ALA A 372 -12.66 -11.75 -0.14
N SER A 373 -12.64 -10.84 -1.12
CA SER A 373 -13.85 -10.13 -1.58
C SER A 373 -14.84 -11.05 -2.28
N VAL A 374 -14.34 -11.97 -3.13
CA VAL A 374 -15.18 -12.97 -3.79
C VAL A 374 -15.79 -13.95 -2.78
N ALA A 375 -14.95 -14.51 -1.89
CA ALA A 375 -15.43 -15.47 -0.91
C ALA A 375 -16.43 -14.84 0.08
N ALA A 376 -16.09 -13.66 0.63
CA ALA A 376 -16.96 -12.97 1.56
C ALA A 376 -18.26 -12.48 0.89
N GLY A 377 -18.20 -11.99 -0.35
CA GLY A 377 -19.37 -11.57 -1.12
C GLY A 377 -20.33 -12.73 -1.41
N LEU A 378 -19.78 -13.90 -1.77
CA LEU A 378 -20.58 -15.12 -1.96
C LEU A 378 -21.23 -15.56 -0.64
N LEU A 379 -20.47 -15.63 0.46
CA LEU A 379 -20.99 -16.01 1.77
C LEU A 379 -22.04 -15.00 2.28
N TYR A 380 -21.84 -13.72 2.00
CA TYR A 380 -22.79 -12.66 2.33
C TYR A 380 -24.15 -12.90 1.67
N THR A 381 -24.15 -13.33 0.39
CA THR A 381 -25.38 -13.53 -0.40
C THR A 381 -26.01 -14.90 -0.14
N VAL A 382 -25.20 -15.97 -0.07
CA VAL A 382 -25.70 -17.36 -0.02
C VAL A 382 -26.01 -17.80 1.41
N ALA A 383 -25.24 -17.36 2.39
CA ALA A 383 -25.41 -17.74 3.80
C ALA A 383 -26.01 -16.58 4.63
N SER A 384 -25.17 -15.66 5.06
CA SER A 384 -25.60 -14.43 5.75
C SER A 384 -24.43 -13.43 5.87
N PRO A 385 -24.73 -12.14 6.09
CA PRO A 385 -23.70 -11.14 6.41
C PRO A 385 -22.86 -11.53 7.65
N THR A 386 -23.50 -12.00 8.71
CA THR A 386 -22.81 -12.44 9.93
C THR A 386 -21.82 -13.57 9.66
N PHE A 387 -22.21 -14.54 8.82
CA PHE A 387 -21.33 -15.65 8.45
C PHE A 387 -20.15 -15.19 7.60
N ALA A 388 -20.36 -14.25 6.66
CA ALA A 388 -19.30 -13.66 5.85
C ALA A 388 -18.26 -12.94 6.73
N PHE A 389 -18.68 -12.09 7.66
CA PHE A 389 -17.75 -11.42 8.57
C PHE A 389 -17.10 -12.37 9.59
N GLY A 390 -17.80 -13.43 10.01
CA GLY A 390 -17.22 -14.52 10.82
C GLY A 390 -16.10 -15.26 10.09
N TYR A 391 -16.26 -15.54 8.79
CA TYR A 391 -15.22 -16.10 7.92
C TYR A 391 -13.99 -15.18 7.83
N LEU A 392 -14.20 -13.88 7.62
CA LEU A 392 -13.10 -12.89 7.59
C LEU A 392 -12.39 -12.81 8.94
N ALA A 393 -13.14 -12.82 10.05
CA ALA A 393 -12.57 -12.84 11.41
C ALA A 393 -11.73 -14.11 11.65
N ALA A 394 -12.14 -15.27 11.14
CA ALA A 394 -11.38 -16.51 11.23
C ALA A 394 -10.03 -16.41 10.50
N TRP A 395 -9.97 -15.79 9.31
CA TRP A 395 -8.73 -15.51 8.61
C TRP A 395 -7.83 -14.54 9.40
N MET A 396 -8.39 -13.50 10.03
CA MET A 396 -7.61 -12.61 10.90
C MET A 396 -7.04 -13.36 12.11
N ALA A 397 -7.79 -14.27 12.73
CA ALA A 397 -7.32 -15.10 13.83
C ALA A 397 -6.17 -16.04 13.37
N LEU A 398 -6.29 -16.64 12.18
CA LEU A 398 -5.23 -17.45 11.58
C LEU A 398 -3.98 -16.61 11.29
N ALA A 399 -4.13 -15.42 10.71
CA ALA A 399 -3.03 -14.50 10.48
C ALA A 399 -2.33 -14.11 11.79
N LEU A 400 -3.07 -13.81 12.85
CA LEU A 400 -2.53 -13.52 14.18
C LEU A 400 -1.69 -14.68 14.70
N THR A 401 -2.18 -15.91 14.64
CA THR A 401 -1.43 -17.09 15.12
C THR A 401 -0.14 -17.29 14.33
N ALA A 402 -0.19 -17.14 13.00
CA ALA A 402 0.97 -17.24 12.11
C ALA A 402 2.02 -16.14 12.39
N LEU A 403 1.57 -14.88 12.55
CA LEU A 403 2.44 -13.75 12.82
C LEU A 403 3.07 -13.81 14.22
N LEU A 404 2.32 -14.19 15.23
CA LEU A 404 2.85 -14.41 16.59
C LEU A 404 3.89 -15.53 16.61
N TRP A 405 3.65 -16.62 15.89
CA TRP A 405 4.63 -17.69 15.73
C TRP A 405 5.90 -17.19 15.02
N ALA A 406 5.77 -16.45 13.94
CA ALA A 406 6.89 -15.84 13.22
C ALA A 406 7.69 -14.87 14.12
N THR A 407 7.00 -14.07 14.95
CA THR A 407 7.62 -13.12 15.89
C THR A 407 8.44 -13.86 16.96
N ARG A 408 7.92 -14.95 17.52
CA ARG A 408 8.65 -15.79 18.51
C ARG A 408 9.93 -16.40 17.93
N LYS A 409 9.93 -16.76 16.66
CA LYS A 409 11.09 -17.33 15.95
C LYS A 409 12.07 -16.26 15.43
N THR A 410 11.76 -14.97 15.61
CA THR A 410 12.65 -13.87 15.25
C THR A 410 13.59 -13.58 16.43
N PRO A 411 14.94 -13.66 16.26
CA PRO A 411 15.86 -13.26 17.29
C PRO A 411 15.63 -11.80 17.69
N GLY A 412 15.58 -11.51 18.98
CA GLY A 412 15.61 -10.13 19.48
C GLY A 412 16.92 -9.45 19.09
N ALA A 413 16.96 -8.12 19.19
CA ALA A 413 18.20 -7.38 19.01
C ALA A 413 19.27 -7.98 19.95
N GLN A 414 20.33 -8.54 19.39
CA GLN A 414 21.51 -8.87 20.20
C GLN A 414 22.08 -7.53 20.67
N PRO A 415 22.31 -7.34 21.98
CA PRO A 415 23.07 -6.19 22.44
C PRO A 415 24.43 -6.22 21.72
N VAL A 416 24.84 -5.09 21.19
CA VAL A 416 26.16 -4.91 20.57
C VAL A 416 27.18 -5.37 21.62
N ARG A 417 27.76 -6.56 21.44
CA ARG A 417 28.89 -7.00 22.24
C ARG A 417 30.04 -6.05 21.90
N THR A 418 30.25 -5.05 22.74
CA THR A 418 31.50 -4.30 22.78
C THR A 418 32.62 -5.34 23.05
N ARG A 419 33.38 -5.65 22.01
CA ARG A 419 34.65 -6.40 22.21
C ARG A 419 35.49 -5.52 23.13
N ARG A 420 35.63 -5.94 24.38
CA ARG A 420 36.70 -5.41 25.25
C ARG A 420 38.02 -5.68 24.52
N PRO A 421 38.92 -4.71 24.38
CA PRO A 421 40.25 -4.99 23.89
C PRO A 421 40.94 -5.92 24.93
N THR A 422 41.36 -7.07 24.48
CA THR A 422 42.29 -7.93 25.25
C THR A 422 43.63 -7.23 25.26
N HIS A 423 43.97 -6.61 26.39
CA HIS A 423 45.33 -6.22 26.67
C HIS A 423 46.16 -7.51 26.88
N SER A 424 47.05 -7.78 25.94
CA SER A 424 48.21 -8.64 26.12
C SER A 424 49.47 -7.81 25.92
#